data_447d2c38e73978a21a9d322dddb3994c
#
_entry.id   447d2c38e73978a21a9d322dddb3994c
#
_cell.length_a   1.000
_cell.length_b   1.000
_cell.length_c   1.000
_cell.angle_alpha   90.00
_cell.angle_beta   90.00
_cell.angle_gamma   90.00
#
_symmetry.space_group_name_H-M   'P 1'
#
loop_
_entity.id
_entity.type
_entity.pdbx_description
1 polymer ?
#
loop_
_entity_poly.entity_id
_entity_poly.type
_entity_poly.pdbx_seq_one_letter_code
_entity_poly.pdbx_strand_id
1 'polypeptide(L)'
;VWNERVLCFSPQERLFLYGKWQEGIEPAIGLSRKDREQFQRLEDLFAASRSTGGFSIPMELGLDRGPRDLDTLSFADWLRQHRIDSPLVQWYMNYCCRDDYGAMAADTSAWAGVHYFASRAPEEKGPLTWPEGNGWITRQLLQRVGSFVRTGQLVRRIQRQGTRYLVLTDSIRYVTDAVIHAAPTFLAPYLIEGFGRLEKFEYSPWLTANLTVDRPPHGAGTLERAWDNVVAHSPTLGYVDATHQTLRSQVDRTVWTFYWALAEASPAANRALLLEKDWRYWSEAILRDLERVHPDIRSCVSRIDIMRMGHAMARPVVGSIFDPRRRDLARRQGRLLFANSDVSGFSIFEEAQFRGVQAAETILDRL
;
A
#
# COMPACT_ATOMS: atom_id res chain seq x y z
N VAL A 1 17.31 8.19 18.88
CA VAL A 1 16.34 7.20 18.37
C VAL A 1 16.13 7.37 16.87
N TRP A 2 15.88 8.61 16.38
CA TRP A 2 15.71 8.87 14.94
C TRP A 2 17.00 8.84 14.13
N ASN A 3 18.16 8.90 14.79
CA ASN A 3 19.48 8.90 14.16
C ASN A 3 19.94 7.53 13.63
N GLU A 4 19.18 6.45 13.90
CA GLU A 4 19.47 5.10 13.43
C GLU A 4 18.92 4.80 12.03
N ARG A 5 18.09 5.68 11.48
CA ARG A 5 17.56 5.55 10.13
C ARG A 5 18.62 5.92 9.09
N VAL A 6 18.52 5.29 7.94
CA VAL A 6 19.39 5.55 6.79
C VAL A 6 18.57 5.83 5.53
N LEU A 7 19.11 6.65 4.65
CA LEU A 7 18.55 6.82 3.32
C LEU A 7 18.86 5.57 2.49
N CYS A 8 17.90 5.11 1.72
CA CYS A 8 18.13 4.04 0.75
C CYS A 8 19.16 4.48 -0.30
N PHE A 9 19.86 3.52 -0.89
CA PHE A 9 20.90 3.82 -1.88
C PHE A 9 20.36 4.66 -3.05
N SER A 10 21.21 5.52 -3.57
CA SER A 10 20.95 6.25 -4.80
C SER A 10 21.56 5.49 -5.99
N PRO A 11 20.80 5.29 -7.10
CA PRO A 11 19.41 5.69 -7.23
C PRO A 11 18.47 4.90 -6.30
N GLN A 12 17.48 5.55 -5.70
CA GLN A 12 16.51 4.86 -4.86
C GLN A 12 15.59 3.96 -5.68
N GLU A 13 15.22 4.42 -6.86
CA GLU A 13 14.27 3.78 -7.74
C GLU A 13 14.81 3.72 -9.16
N ARG A 14 14.45 2.68 -9.91
CA ARG A 14 14.75 2.59 -11.34
C ARG A 14 13.65 1.87 -12.10
N LEU A 15 13.48 2.27 -13.36
CA LEU A 15 12.52 1.70 -14.29
C LEU A 15 13.24 1.03 -15.46
N PHE A 16 12.89 -0.22 -15.75
CA PHE A 16 13.30 -0.89 -17.00
C PHE A 16 12.27 -0.60 -18.08
N LEU A 17 12.69 0.19 -19.07
CA LEU A 17 11.86 0.61 -20.19
C LEU A 17 12.66 0.53 -21.49
N TYR A 18 12.06 0.02 -22.58
CA TYR A 18 12.69 -0.13 -23.89
C TYR A 18 14.06 -0.84 -23.86
N GLY A 19 14.18 -1.88 -23.02
CA GLY A 19 15.42 -2.67 -22.91
C GLY A 19 16.53 -2.01 -22.10
N LYS A 20 16.27 -0.93 -21.40
CA LYS A 20 17.25 -0.17 -20.60
C LYS A 20 16.69 0.21 -19.24
N TRP A 21 17.57 0.29 -18.26
CA TRP A 21 17.26 0.90 -16.96
C TRP A 21 17.41 2.42 -17.05
N GLN A 22 16.51 3.13 -16.42
CA GLN A 22 16.60 4.57 -16.13
C GLN A 22 16.45 4.80 -14.62
N GLU A 23 16.98 5.89 -14.11
CA GLU A 23 16.74 6.36 -12.75
C GLU A 23 15.32 6.91 -12.61
N GLY A 24 14.70 6.64 -11.46
CA GLY A 24 13.30 7.00 -11.19
C GLY A 24 12.29 6.08 -11.87
N ILE A 25 11.04 6.10 -11.38
CA ILE A 25 9.94 5.27 -11.90
C ILE A 25 9.17 5.99 -13.00
N GLU A 26 9.14 7.33 -12.97
CA GLU A 26 8.48 8.09 -14.01
C GLU A 26 9.24 7.93 -15.34
N PRO A 27 8.56 7.54 -16.44
CA PRO A 27 9.22 7.38 -17.73
C PRO A 27 9.93 8.67 -18.21
N ALA A 28 11.23 8.56 -18.50
CA ALA A 28 12.05 9.68 -18.95
C ALA A 28 12.74 9.41 -20.30
N ILE A 29 12.96 8.12 -20.66
CA ILE A 29 13.62 7.74 -21.92
C ILE A 29 12.57 7.39 -22.99
N GLY A 30 12.90 7.68 -24.26
CA GLY A 30 12.06 7.33 -25.40
C GLY A 30 10.74 8.09 -25.49
N LEU A 31 10.57 9.17 -24.76
CA LEU A 31 9.35 9.98 -24.75
C LEU A 31 9.10 10.64 -26.10
N SER A 32 7.92 10.43 -26.68
CA SER A 32 7.42 11.21 -27.79
C SER A 32 7.11 12.66 -27.34
N ARG A 33 6.89 13.55 -28.32
CA ARG A 33 6.41 14.90 -28.01
C ARG A 33 5.08 14.87 -27.25
N LYS A 34 4.16 13.99 -27.65
CA LYS A 34 2.86 13.80 -27.01
C LYS A 34 3.00 13.36 -25.54
N ASP A 35 3.92 12.44 -25.24
CA ASP A 35 4.15 11.98 -23.88
C ASP A 35 4.59 13.14 -22.98
N ARG A 36 5.59 13.92 -23.42
CA ARG A 36 6.08 15.09 -22.68
C ARG A 36 4.98 16.13 -22.43
N GLU A 37 4.19 16.44 -23.45
CA GLU A 37 3.07 17.37 -23.31
C GLU A 37 2.01 16.88 -22.32
N GLN A 38 1.77 15.57 -22.26
CA GLN A 38 0.79 14.98 -21.32
C GLN A 38 1.34 14.87 -19.91
N PHE A 39 2.62 14.52 -19.70
CA PHE A 39 3.25 14.58 -18.39
C PHE A 39 3.24 16.01 -17.83
N GLN A 40 3.61 17.02 -18.63
CA GLN A 40 3.56 18.41 -18.20
C GLN A 40 2.13 18.83 -17.80
N ARG A 41 1.12 18.45 -18.60
CA ARG A 41 -0.29 18.73 -18.29
C ARG A 41 -0.72 18.08 -16.95
N LEU A 42 -0.29 16.85 -16.68
CA LEU A 42 -0.58 16.19 -15.43
C LEU A 42 0.07 16.91 -14.25
N GLU A 43 1.34 17.30 -14.38
CA GLU A 43 2.03 18.06 -13.32
C GLU A 43 1.30 19.38 -13.02
N ASP A 44 0.87 20.12 -14.04
CA ASP A 44 0.09 21.35 -13.87
C ASP A 44 -1.23 21.10 -13.13
N LEU A 45 -1.94 20.01 -13.46
CA LEU A 45 -3.19 19.62 -12.81
C LEU A 45 -2.97 19.19 -11.36
N PHE A 46 -1.91 18.44 -11.08
CA PHE A 46 -1.58 18.02 -9.72
C PHE A 46 -1.08 19.19 -8.88
N ALA A 47 -0.30 20.10 -9.44
CA ALA A 47 0.13 21.33 -8.77
C ALA A 47 -1.06 22.23 -8.41
N ALA A 48 -2.03 22.39 -9.33
CA ALA A 48 -3.27 23.09 -9.05
C ALA A 48 -4.08 22.40 -7.93
N SER A 49 -4.16 21.08 -7.94
CA SER A 49 -4.84 20.30 -6.90
C SER A 49 -4.15 20.44 -5.55
N ARG A 50 -2.83 20.39 -5.52
CA ARG A 50 -2.00 20.58 -4.31
C ARG A 50 -2.27 21.95 -3.65
N SER A 51 -2.40 23.01 -4.46
CA SER A 51 -2.63 24.36 -3.98
C SER A 51 -3.98 24.53 -3.25
N THR A 52 -4.94 23.64 -3.46
CA THR A 52 -6.25 23.70 -2.76
C THR A 52 -6.15 23.37 -1.27
N GLY A 53 -5.09 22.66 -0.85
CA GLY A 53 -4.97 22.09 0.49
C GLY A 53 -6.00 21.02 0.81
N GLY A 54 -6.68 20.48 -0.22
CA GLY A 54 -7.70 19.45 -0.11
C GLY A 54 -7.16 18.02 -0.08
N PHE A 55 -5.86 17.87 -0.37
CA PHE A 55 -5.19 16.58 -0.41
C PHE A 55 -4.06 16.56 0.61
N SER A 56 -4.15 15.69 1.60
CA SER A 56 -3.19 15.60 2.70
C SER A 56 -2.97 14.16 3.15
N ILE A 57 -1.85 13.93 3.84
CA ILE A 57 -1.57 12.72 4.61
C ILE A 57 -1.35 13.18 6.07
N PRO A 58 -2.21 12.81 7.03
CA PRO A 58 -3.44 12.04 6.90
C PRO A 58 -4.54 12.74 6.08
N MET A 59 -5.31 11.92 5.34
CA MET A 59 -6.35 12.37 4.41
C MET A 59 -7.41 13.27 5.08
N GLU A 60 -7.83 12.93 6.30
CA GLU A 60 -8.91 13.65 7.03
C GLU A 60 -8.61 15.15 7.20
N LEU A 61 -7.33 15.53 7.30
CA LEU A 61 -6.94 16.93 7.52
C LEU A 61 -7.22 17.85 6.32
N GLY A 62 -7.33 17.27 5.12
CA GLY A 62 -7.65 18.01 3.89
C GLY A 62 -9.05 17.74 3.34
N LEU A 63 -9.70 16.67 3.76
CA LEU A 63 -10.88 16.09 3.12
C LEU A 63 -12.03 17.08 2.88
N ASP A 64 -12.31 17.96 3.83
CA ASP A 64 -13.41 18.92 3.71
C ASP A 64 -13.14 20.05 2.71
N ARG A 65 -11.87 20.26 2.32
CA ARG A 65 -11.44 21.23 1.30
C ARG A 65 -11.29 20.61 -0.08
N GLY A 66 -11.25 19.27 -0.16
CA GLY A 66 -11.08 18.55 -1.42
C GLY A 66 -12.35 18.54 -2.27
N PRO A 67 -12.20 18.50 -3.60
CA PRO A 67 -13.31 18.46 -4.55
C PRO A 67 -14.03 17.09 -4.48
N ARG A 68 -15.29 17.09 -4.04
CA ARG A 68 -16.07 15.86 -3.85
C ARG A 68 -16.50 15.18 -5.13
N ASP A 69 -16.65 15.93 -6.19
CA ASP A 69 -17.03 15.46 -7.53
C ASP A 69 -16.02 14.49 -8.11
N LEU A 70 -14.73 14.59 -7.74
CA LEU A 70 -13.71 13.64 -8.15
C LEU A 70 -13.97 12.21 -7.64
N ASP A 71 -14.71 12.03 -6.55
CA ASP A 71 -15.07 10.69 -6.07
C ASP A 71 -16.27 10.07 -6.84
N THR A 72 -16.85 10.78 -7.80
CA THR A 72 -17.97 10.29 -8.60
C THR A 72 -17.55 9.61 -9.90
N LEU A 73 -16.27 9.66 -10.26
CA LEU A 73 -15.72 9.08 -11.49
C LEU A 73 -14.41 8.33 -11.19
N SER A 74 -14.04 7.44 -12.13
CA SER A 74 -12.77 6.74 -12.03
C SER A 74 -11.59 7.65 -12.41
N PHE A 75 -10.39 7.31 -11.92
CA PHE A 75 -9.19 8.03 -12.31
C PHE A 75 -8.92 7.90 -13.83
N ALA A 76 -9.23 6.76 -14.43
CA ALA A 76 -9.14 6.59 -15.88
C ALA A 76 -10.11 7.53 -16.63
N ASP A 77 -11.33 7.73 -16.13
CA ASP A 77 -12.28 8.69 -16.72
C ASP A 77 -11.79 10.12 -16.59
N TRP A 78 -11.24 10.48 -15.42
CA TRP A 78 -10.64 11.78 -15.18
C TRP A 78 -9.46 12.04 -16.14
N LEU A 79 -8.56 11.08 -16.30
CA LEU A 79 -7.46 11.17 -17.27
C LEU A 79 -7.99 11.41 -18.70
N ARG A 80 -9.04 10.69 -19.09
CA ARG A 80 -9.67 10.84 -20.41
C ARG A 80 -10.30 12.23 -20.61
N GLN A 81 -10.99 12.76 -19.60
CA GLN A 81 -11.55 14.11 -19.62
C GLN A 81 -10.47 15.18 -19.82
N HIS A 82 -9.27 14.95 -19.26
CA HIS A 82 -8.12 15.85 -19.41
C HIS A 82 -7.27 15.54 -20.65
N ARG A 83 -7.76 14.67 -21.56
CA ARG A 83 -7.06 14.27 -22.80
C ARG A 83 -5.69 13.65 -22.56
N ILE A 84 -5.59 12.82 -21.53
CA ILE A 84 -4.43 11.99 -21.24
C ILE A 84 -4.69 10.62 -21.86
N ASP A 85 -4.17 10.40 -23.06
CA ASP A 85 -4.45 9.23 -23.89
C ASP A 85 -3.17 8.54 -24.41
N SER A 86 -1.97 9.03 -24.05
CA SER A 86 -0.72 8.35 -24.33
C SER A 86 -0.67 7.00 -23.61
N PRO A 87 -0.38 5.88 -24.30
CA PRO A 87 -0.27 4.57 -23.67
C PRO A 87 0.79 4.52 -22.56
N LEU A 88 1.91 5.24 -22.74
CA LEU A 88 3.01 5.26 -21.75
C LEU A 88 2.59 6.02 -20.50
N VAL A 89 1.94 7.17 -20.65
CA VAL A 89 1.42 7.96 -19.53
C VAL A 89 0.35 7.18 -18.77
N GLN A 90 -0.59 6.56 -19.50
CA GLN A 90 -1.63 5.71 -18.89
C GLN A 90 -1.04 4.49 -18.15
N TRP A 91 0.02 3.87 -18.71
CA TRP A 91 0.73 2.81 -18.02
C TRP A 91 1.28 3.29 -16.67
N TYR A 92 1.93 4.45 -16.64
CA TYR A 92 2.49 5.01 -15.41
C TYR A 92 1.41 5.32 -14.37
N MET A 93 0.30 5.95 -14.80
CA MET A 93 -0.84 6.21 -13.90
C MET A 93 -1.46 4.92 -13.35
N ASN A 94 -1.57 3.88 -14.17
CA ASN A 94 -2.00 2.56 -13.71
C ASN A 94 -1.00 1.90 -12.76
N TYR A 95 0.31 2.07 -13.00
CA TYR A 95 1.34 1.59 -12.09
C TYR A 95 1.15 2.20 -10.70
N CYS A 96 1.06 3.52 -10.61
CA CYS A 96 0.86 4.23 -9.33
C CYS A 96 -0.41 3.77 -8.58
N CYS A 97 -1.51 3.55 -9.30
CA CYS A 97 -2.75 3.02 -8.69
C CYS A 97 -2.59 1.58 -8.20
N ARG A 98 -1.87 0.73 -8.92
CA ARG A 98 -1.62 -0.66 -8.48
C ARG A 98 -0.72 -0.70 -7.27
N ASP A 99 0.28 0.16 -7.23
CA ASP A 99 1.25 0.25 -6.15
C ASP A 99 0.59 0.72 -4.84
N ASP A 100 -0.06 1.86 -4.84
CA ASP A 100 -0.66 2.43 -3.62
C ASP A 100 -2.01 1.81 -3.23
N TYR A 101 -2.77 1.27 -4.19
CA TYR A 101 -4.17 0.88 -3.97
C TYR A 101 -4.49 -0.56 -4.36
N GLY A 102 -3.58 -1.26 -5.00
CA GLY A 102 -3.86 -2.59 -5.54
C GLY A 102 -5.03 -2.61 -6.53
N ALA A 103 -5.24 -1.53 -7.26
CA ALA A 103 -6.34 -1.35 -8.19
C ALA A 103 -5.87 -0.70 -9.49
N MET A 104 -6.56 -0.96 -10.61
CA MET A 104 -6.32 -0.22 -11.86
C MET A 104 -6.91 1.19 -11.77
N ALA A 105 -6.40 2.13 -12.56
CA ALA A 105 -6.97 3.48 -12.64
C ALA A 105 -8.46 3.50 -13.01
N ALA A 106 -8.94 2.47 -13.72
CA ALA A 106 -10.35 2.31 -14.07
C ALA A 106 -11.24 1.99 -12.86
N ASP A 107 -10.69 1.37 -11.82
CA ASP A 107 -11.40 1.01 -10.59
C ASP A 107 -11.17 2.01 -9.46
N THR A 108 -10.11 2.81 -9.55
CA THR A 108 -9.71 3.77 -8.53
C THR A 108 -10.52 5.07 -8.67
N SER A 109 -11.02 5.62 -7.55
CA SER A 109 -11.63 6.95 -7.52
C SER A 109 -10.67 8.01 -8.06
N ALA A 110 -11.15 8.94 -8.87
CA ALA A 110 -10.32 10.04 -9.36
C ALA A 110 -9.80 10.90 -8.20
N TRP A 111 -10.55 11.02 -7.11
CA TRP A 111 -10.06 11.69 -5.90
C TRP A 111 -8.79 11.02 -5.37
N ALA A 112 -8.78 9.70 -5.27
CA ALA A 112 -7.62 8.94 -4.80
C ALA A 112 -6.44 9.02 -5.79
N GLY A 113 -6.71 8.91 -7.10
CA GLY A 113 -5.68 9.05 -8.12
C GLY A 113 -5.00 10.42 -8.09
N VAL A 114 -5.76 11.50 -7.92
CA VAL A 114 -5.21 12.85 -7.76
C VAL A 114 -4.48 12.99 -6.41
N HIS A 115 -5.04 12.42 -5.33
CA HIS A 115 -4.42 12.44 -4.00
C HIS A 115 -3.01 11.83 -4.01
N TYR A 116 -2.78 10.76 -4.76
CA TYR A 116 -1.46 10.14 -4.87
C TYR A 116 -0.36 11.17 -5.18
N PHE A 117 -0.61 12.06 -6.15
CA PHE A 117 0.36 13.06 -6.60
C PHE A 117 0.27 14.40 -5.83
N ALA A 118 -0.93 14.78 -5.41
CA ALA A 118 -1.16 16.08 -4.79
C ALA A 118 -0.82 16.13 -3.29
N SER A 119 -0.83 14.99 -2.60
CA SER A 119 -0.53 14.93 -1.15
C SER A 119 0.96 14.79 -0.82
N ARG A 120 1.80 14.45 -1.82
CA ARG A 120 3.25 14.28 -1.63
C ARG A 120 3.99 15.57 -1.95
N ALA A 121 5.00 15.90 -1.15
CA ALA A 121 5.83 17.07 -1.41
C ALA A 121 6.83 16.76 -2.54
N PRO A 122 7.02 17.70 -3.52
CA PRO A 122 7.98 17.52 -4.61
C PRO A 122 9.44 17.38 -4.15
N GLU A 123 9.74 17.74 -2.91
CA GLU A 123 11.08 17.85 -2.35
C GLU A 123 11.48 16.64 -1.49
N GLU A 124 10.71 15.57 -1.49
CA GLU A 124 11.07 14.36 -0.75
C GLU A 124 12.37 13.76 -1.30
N LYS A 125 13.35 13.60 -0.39
CA LYS A 125 14.72 13.16 -0.75
C LYS A 125 14.87 11.64 -0.89
N GLY A 126 13.77 10.92 -1.03
CA GLY A 126 13.73 9.46 -1.08
C GLY A 126 13.45 8.78 0.26
N PRO A 127 13.21 7.48 0.24
CA PRO A 127 12.77 6.72 1.41
C PRO A 127 13.87 6.60 2.47
N LEU A 128 13.49 6.84 3.72
CA LEU A 128 14.32 6.60 4.91
C LEU A 128 13.86 5.30 5.59
N THR A 129 14.79 4.46 5.97
CA THR A 129 14.48 3.20 6.64
C THR A 129 15.50 2.89 7.74
N TRP A 130 15.24 1.81 8.47
CA TRP A 130 16.19 1.23 9.43
C TRP A 130 16.75 -0.06 8.86
N PRO A 131 17.95 -0.50 9.30
CA PRO A 131 18.51 -1.79 8.87
C PRO A 131 17.56 -2.97 9.05
N GLU A 132 16.74 -2.93 10.10
CA GLU A 132 15.71 -3.95 10.35
C GLU A 132 14.37 -3.69 9.62
N GLY A 133 14.32 -2.66 8.79
CA GLY A 133 13.08 -2.23 8.16
C GLY A 133 12.05 -1.70 9.18
N ASN A 134 10.77 -1.71 8.80
CA ASN A 134 9.68 -1.20 9.65
C ASN A 134 9.47 -2.01 10.94
N GLY A 135 10.06 -3.19 11.09
CA GLY A 135 10.11 -3.94 12.33
C GLY A 135 10.76 -3.16 13.49
N TRP A 136 11.64 -2.20 13.18
CA TRP A 136 12.21 -1.29 14.17
C TRP A 136 11.12 -0.47 14.88
N ILE A 137 10.17 0.11 14.13
CA ILE A 137 9.05 0.88 14.69
C ILE A 137 8.23 0.00 15.64
N THR A 138 7.88 -1.20 15.20
CA THR A 138 7.12 -2.17 16.01
C THR A 138 7.85 -2.49 17.32
N ARG A 139 9.17 -2.71 17.29
CA ARG A 139 9.95 -2.94 18.51
C ARG A 139 9.95 -1.75 19.45
N GLN A 140 10.11 -0.53 18.94
CA GLN A 140 10.08 0.68 19.77
C GLN A 140 8.71 0.85 20.47
N LEU A 141 7.62 0.56 19.76
CA LEU A 141 6.29 0.56 20.37
C LEU A 141 6.13 -0.53 21.44
N LEU A 142 6.55 -1.75 21.13
CA LEU A 142 6.48 -2.87 22.08
C LEU A 142 7.30 -2.65 23.36
N GLN A 143 8.43 -1.96 23.30
CA GLN A 143 9.19 -1.60 24.50
C GLN A 143 8.37 -0.76 25.47
N ARG A 144 7.42 0.05 24.99
CA ARG A 144 6.58 0.92 25.82
C ARG A 144 5.30 0.24 26.30
N VAL A 145 4.71 -0.62 25.49
CA VAL A 145 3.38 -1.21 25.74
C VAL A 145 3.41 -2.72 25.93
N GLY A 146 4.56 -3.37 25.83
CA GLY A 146 4.68 -4.84 25.81
C GLY A 146 4.07 -5.54 27.03
N SER A 147 4.10 -4.90 28.21
CA SER A 147 3.44 -5.44 29.42
C SER A 147 1.92 -5.57 29.30
N PHE A 148 1.30 -4.82 28.40
CA PHE A 148 -0.14 -4.85 28.12
C PHE A 148 -0.49 -5.75 26.93
N VAL A 149 0.50 -6.17 26.13
CA VAL A 149 0.28 -7.03 24.95
C VAL A 149 0.10 -8.47 25.40
N ARG A 150 -0.98 -9.10 24.99
CA ARG A 150 -1.28 -10.51 25.22
C ARG A 150 -1.40 -11.22 23.88
N THR A 151 -0.40 -11.98 23.54
CA THR A 151 -0.37 -12.84 22.35
C THR A 151 -1.14 -14.14 22.58
N GLY A 152 -1.45 -14.89 21.51
CA GLY A 152 -2.18 -16.15 21.60
C GLY A 152 -3.65 -16.00 22.03
N GLN A 153 -4.21 -14.79 21.94
CA GLN A 153 -5.60 -14.48 22.29
C GLN A 153 -6.37 -14.10 21.04
N LEU A 154 -6.84 -15.11 20.31
CA LEU A 154 -7.68 -14.88 19.14
C LEU A 154 -9.08 -14.42 19.55
N VAL A 155 -9.44 -13.18 19.25
CA VAL A 155 -10.78 -12.65 19.48
C VAL A 155 -11.78 -13.35 18.57
N ARG A 156 -12.83 -13.94 19.15
CA ARG A 156 -13.91 -14.64 18.45
C ARG A 156 -15.16 -13.81 18.34
N ARG A 157 -15.44 -12.99 19.33
CA ARG A 157 -16.67 -12.19 19.37
C ARG A 157 -16.53 -10.94 20.25
N ILE A 158 -17.19 -9.90 19.84
CA ILE A 158 -17.33 -8.65 20.60
C ILE A 158 -18.83 -8.37 20.71
N GLN A 159 -19.37 -8.30 21.93
CA GLN A 159 -20.78 -8.10 22.21
C GLN A 159 -20.96 -6.87 23.10
N ARG A 160 -21.98 -6.09 22.81
CA ARG A 160 -22.38 -5.01 23.71
C ARG A 160 -23.26 -5.54 24.84
N GLN A 161 -22.92 -5.22 26.07
CA GLN A 161 -23.69 -5.56 27.27
C GLN A 161 -24.02 -4.27 28.05
N GLY A 162 -25.16 -3.66 27.75
CA GLY A 162 -25.52 -2.37 28.33
C GLY A 162 -24.53 -1.27 27.98
N THR A 163 -23.82 -0.76 28.97
CA THR A 163 -22.77 0.27 28.82
C THR A 163 -21.38 -0.30 28.57
N ARG A 164 -21.19 -1.62 28.72
CA ARG A 164 -19.92 -2.32 28.60
C ARG A 164 -19.87 -3.20 27.36
N TYR A 165 -18.71 -3.77 27.12
CA TYR A 165 -18.46 -4.77 26.08
C TYR A 165 -17.91 -6.05 26.68
N LEU A 166 -18.37 -7.19 26.15
CA LEU A 166 -17.80 -8.50 26.37
C LEU A 166 -16.97 -8.89 25.13
N VAL A 167 -15.67 -9.08 25.31
CA VAL A 167 -14.75 -9.57 24.29
C VAL A 167 -14.38 -11.00 24.62
N LEU A 168 -14.73 -11.92 23.72
CA LEU A 168 -14.51 -13.35 23.87
C LEU A 168 -13.29 -13.78 23.05
N THR A 169 -12.36 -14.46 23.68
CA THR A 169 -11.26 -15.19 23.01
C THR A 169 -11.46 -16.68 23.19
N ASP A 170 -10.55 -17.49 22.66
CA ASP A 170 -10.61 -18.95 22.86
C ASP A 170 -10.53 -19.37 24.34
N SER A 171 -9.88 -18.57 25.17
CA SER A 171 -9.58 -18.94 26.57
C SER A 171 -10.06 -17.92 27.61
N ILE A 172 -10.30 -16.69 27.26
CA ILE A 172 -10.59 -15.61 28.20
C ILE A 172 -11.82 -14.82 27.78
N ARG A 173 -12.57 -14.34 28.78
CA ARG A 173 -13.65 -13.36 28.64
C ARG A 173 -13.22 -12.06 29.26
N TYR A 174 -13.16 -11.00 28.46
CA TYR A 174 -12.86 -9.66 28.93
C TYR A 174 -14.14 -8.85 29.01
N VAL A 175 -14.39 -8.22 30.16
CA VAL A 175 -15.46 -7.20 30.30
C VAL A 175 -14.77 -5.86 30.37
N THR A 176 -15.11 -4.94 29.46
CA THR A 176 -14.43 -3.66 29.30
C THR A 176 -15.41 -2.53 29.03
N ASP A 177 -15.04 -1.33 29.40
CA ASP A 177 -15.84 -0.14 29.19
C ASP A 177 -15.71 0.41 27.75
N ALA A 178 -14.62 0.09 27.05
CA ALA A 178 -14.38 0.50 25.67
C ALA A 178 -13.63 -0.56 24.87
N VAL A 179 -13.77 -0.53 23.55
CA VAL A 179 -13.06 -1.39 22.60
C VAL A 179 -12.51 -0.53 21.46
N ILE A 180 -11.24 -0.74 21.12
CA ILE A 180 -10.65 -0.20 19.88
C ILE A 180 -10.38 -1.40 18.94
N HIS A 181 -11.12 -1.44 17.82
CA HIS A 181 -10.93 -2.42 16.77
C HIS A 181 -9.83 -1.95 15.83
N ALA A 182 -8.60 -2.44 16.06
CA ALA A 182 -7.42 -2.10 15.25
C ALA A 182 -7.09 -3.14 14.17
N ALA A 183 -7.86 -4.22 14.09
CA ALA A 183 -7.76 -5.21 13.04
C ALA A 183 -8.41 -4.71 11.73
N PRO A 184 -8.12 -5.33 10.56
CA PRO A 184 -8.77 -4.95 9.31
C PRO A 184 -10.29 -4.90 9.39
N THR A 185 -10.90 -3.89 8.79
CA THR A 185 -12.34 -3.62 8.93
C THR A 185 -13.21 -4.72 8.34
N PHE A 186 -12.72 -5.48 7.34
CA PHE A 186 -13.47 -6.62 6.78
C PHE A 186 -13.74 -7.74 7.79
N LEU A 187 -13.01 -7.79 8.92
CA LEU A 187 -13.26 -8.74 10.01
C LEU A 187 -14.40 -8.31 10.92
N ALA A 188 -14.73 -7.02 10.97
CA ALA A 188 -15.73 -6.49 11.90
C ALA A 188 -17.10 -7.19 11.79
N PRO A 189 -17.66 -7.50 10.60
CA PRO A 189 -18.93 -8.22 10.48
C PRO A 189 -18.93 -9.63 11.08
N TYR A 190 -17.77 -10.24 11.22
CA TYR A 190 -17.61 -11.58 11.79
C TYR A 190 -17.34 -11.56 13.29
N LEU A 191 -16.77 -10.47 13.79
CA LEU A 191 -16.35 -10.35 15.18
C LEU A 191 -17.32 -9.53 16.04
N ILE A 192 -17.95 -8.50 15.49
CA ILE A 192 -18.74 -7.53 16.22
C ILE A 192 -20.23 -7.84 16.02
N GLU A 193 -20.92 -8.18 17.08
CA GLU A 193 -22.35 -8.50 17.04
C GLU A 193 -23.16 -7.29 16.56
N GLY A 194 -24.02 -7.53 15.56
CA GLY A 194 -24.88 -6.50 14.96
C GLY A 194 -24.15 -5.58 13.97
N PHE A 195 -22.86 -5.79 13.70
CA PHE A 195 -22.13 -5.03 12.69
C PHE A 195 -22.45 -5.55 11.27
N GLY A 196 -23.05 -4.71 10.45
CA GLY A 196 -23.42 -5.06 9.07
C GLY A 196 -22.21 -5.04 8.11
N ARG A 197 -22.37 -5.66 6.92
CA ARG A 197 -21.39 -5.56 5.85
C ARG A 197 -21.25 -4.13 5.33
N LEU A 198 -20.04 -3.78 4.93
CA LEU A 198 -19.71 -2.48 4.35
C LEU A 198 -19.50 -2.68 2.83
N GLU A 199 -20.45 -2.26 2.02
CA GLU A 199 -20.50 -2.56 0.58
C GLU A 199 -19.35 -1.95 -0.22
N LYS A 200 -18.91 -0.74 0.15
CA LYS A 200 -17.81 -0.03 -0.53
C LYS A 200 -16.44 -0.22 0.10
N PHE A 201 -16.29 -1.22 0.97
CA PHE A 201 -15.00 -1.60 1.52
C PHE A 201 -14.46 -2.80 0.74
N GLU A 202 -13.81 -2.52 -0.35
CA GLU A 202 -13.13 -3.51 -1.17
C GLU A 202 -11.66 -3.64 -0.80
N TYR A 203 -11.12 -4.85 -1.02
CA TYR A 203 -9.73 -5.15 -0.71
C TYR A 203 -9.06 -5.87 -1.87
N SER A 204 -7.85 -5.44 -2.17
CA SER A 204 -7.00 -6.04 -3.18
C SER A 204 -6.30 -7.29 -2.64
N PRO A 205 -6.29 -8.39 -3.38
CA PRO A 205 -5.40 -9.51 -3.09
C PRO A 205 -3.98 -9.23 -3.60
N TRP A 206 -2.99 -9.59 -2.77
CA TRP A 206 -1.57 -9.41 -3.08
C TRP A 206 -0.79 -10.69 -2.88
N LEU A 207 0.28 -10.81 -3.66
CA LEU A 207 1.35 -11.76 -3.47
C LEU A 207 2.64 -10.98 -3.20
N THR A 208 3.34 -11.34 -2.14
CA THR A 208 4.72 -10.91 -1.91
C THR A 208 5.62 -12.14 -1.86
N ALA A 209 6.84 -12.02 -2.36
CA ALA A 209 7.78 -13.12 -2.31
C ALA A 209 9.19 -12.62 -1.93
N ASN A 210 9.80 -13.26 -0.95
CA ASN A 210 11.21 -13.05 -0.62
C ASN A 210 12.05 -14.07 -1.38
N LEU A 211 12.90 -13.61 -2.28
CA LEU A 211 13.85 -14.41 -3.04
C LEU A 211 15.23 -14.29 -2.39
N THR A 212 15.78 -15.41 -1.93
CA THR A 212 17.18 -15.44 -1.51
C THR A 212 18.04 -15.53 -2.76
N VAL A 213 18.81 -14.48 -3.01
CA VAL A 213 19.69 -14.33 -4.17
C VAL A 213 21.12 -14.57 -3.69
N ASP A 214 21.68 -15.73 -4.02
CA ASP A 214 23.02 -16.17 -3.54
C ASP A 214 24.18 -15.51 -4.28
N ARG A 215 23.91 -14.97 -5.46
CA ARG A 215 24.83 -14.10 -6.19
C ARG A 215 24.05 -13.10 -7.02
N PRO A 216 24.57 -11.89 -7.22
CA PRO A 216 23.92 -10.91 -8.10
C PRO A 216 23.76 -11.48 -9.51
N PRO A 217 22.58 -11.38 -10.14
CA PRO A 217 22.43 -11.76 -11.54
C PRO A 217 23.29 -10.86 -12.43
N HIS A 218 23.75 -11.40 -13.56
CA HIS A 218 24.48 -10.62 -14.56
C HIS A 218 23.56 -9.54 -15.13
N GLY A 219 24.11 -8.33 -15.18
CA GLY A 219 23.29 -7.13 -15.22
C GLY A 219 22.50 -6.89 -16.48
N ALA A 220 21.34 -6.37 -16.31
CA ALA A 220 20.69 -5.57 -17.30
C ALA A 220 21.20 -4.11 -17.17
N GLY A 221 22.30 -3.77 -17.87
CA GLY A 221 22.74 -2.39 -18.02
C GLY A 221 23.80 -1.90 -17.01
N THR A 222 24.23 -0.65 -17.23
CA THR A 222 25.31 0.02 -16.51
C THR A 222 24.86 0.80 -15.27
N LEU A 223 23.56 0.87 -15.00
CA LEU A 223 23.03 1.56 -13.82
C LEU A 223 23.27 0.73 -12.56
N GLU A 224 23.72 1.41 -11.53
CA GLU A 224 23.87 0.86 -10.19
C GLU A 224 22.56 0.26 -9.67
N ARG A 225 22.65 -0.64 -8.70
CA ARG A 225 21.48 -1.23 -8.05
C ARG A 225 20.67 -0.13 -7.38
N ALA A 226 19.35 -0.20 -7.58
CA ALA A 226 18.42 0.63 -6.83
C ALA A 226 17.74 -0.17 -5.73
N TRP A 227 17.24 0.53 -4.75
CA TRP A 227 16.36 -0.05 -3.73
C TRP A 227 15.10 -0.61 -4.41
N ASP A 228 14.36 0.18 -5.19
CA ASP A 228 13.18 -0.26 -5.91
C ASP A 228 13.43 -0.41 -7.41
N ASN A 229 12.91 -1.50 -8.00
CA ASN A 229 13.22 -1.93 -9.36
C ASN A 229 11.94 -2.33 -10.09
N VAL A 230 11.46 -1.44 -10.95
CA VAL A 230 10.21 -1.59 -11.69
C VAL A 230 10.46 -2.01 -13.12
N VAL A 231 9.64 -2.92 -13.64
CA VAL A 231 9.68 -3.38 -15.02
C VAL A 231 8.45 -2.89 -15.78
N ALA A 232 8.65 -2.03 -16.75
CA ALA A 232 7.54 -1.48 -17.54
C ALA A 232 6.74 -2.60 -18.22
N HIS A 233 5.42 -2.40 -18.28
CA HIS A 233 4.47 -3.35 -18.88
C HIS A 233 4.50 -4.76 -18.26
N SER A 234 5.01 -4.88 -17.02
CA SER A 234 4.83 -6.09 -16.23
C SER A 234 3.46 -6.07 -15.54
N PRO A 235 2.81 -7.25 -15.36
CA PRO A 235 1.65 -7.37 -14.49
C PRO A 235 2.01 -7.18 -13.00
N THR A 236 3.30 -7.23 -12.66
CA THR A 236 3.80 -7.09 -11.29
C THR A 236 4.24 -5.65 -11.00
N LEU A 237 4.63 -5.39 -9.77
CA LEU A 237 5.16 -4.09 -9.37
C LEU A 237 6.69 -4.05 -9.33
N GLY A 238 7.35 -5.19 -9.63
CA GLY A 238 8.79 -5.29 -9.57
C GLY A 238 9.29 -5.86 -8.24
N TYR A 239 10.48 -5.42 -7.83
CA TYR A 239 11.10 -5.95 -6.61
C TYR A 239 11.97 -4.91 -5.90
N VAL A 240 12.06 -5.03 -4.58
CA VAL A 240 12.98 -4.27 -3.74
C VAL A 240 14.22 -5.10 -3.43
N ASP A 241 15.40 -4.52 -3.62
CA ASP A 241 16.67 -5.13 -3.20
C ASP A 241 16.99 -4.71 -1.75
N ALA A 242 16.95 -5.66 -0.81
CA ALA A 242 17.20 -5.41 0.59
C ALA A 242 18.70 -5.21 0.95
N THR A 243 19.60 -5.12 -0.02
CA THR A 243 21.03 -4.89 0.23
C THR A 243 21.28 -3.64 1.05
N HIS A 244 20.48 -2.56 0.86
CA HIS A 244 20.58 -1.33 1.63
C HIS A 244 20.46 -1.55 3.16
N GLN A 245 19.73 -2.58 3.60
CA GLN A 245 19.57 -2.90 5.02
C GLN A 245 20.85 -3.42 5.66
N THR A 246 21.79 -3.92 4.87
CA THR A 246 23.10 -4.37 5.38
C THR A 246 24.10 -3.25 5.59
N LEU A 247 23.81 -2.04 5.13
CA LEU A 247 24.69 -0.88 5.07
C LEU A 247 25.99 -1.14 4.30
N ARG A 248 25.98 -2.09 3.36
CA ARG A 248 27.10 -2.45 2.49
C ARG A 248 26.75 -2.12 1.04
N SER A 249 27.72 -1.60 0.31
CA SER A 249 27.58 -1.33 -1.12
C SER A 249 27.71 -2.59 -1.98
N GLN A 250 28.38 -3.61 -1.45
CA GLN A 250 28.57 -4.89 -2.13
C GLN A 250 28.25 -6.03 -1.18
N VAL A 251 27.47 -6.98 -1.66
CA VAL A 251 27.12 -8.21 -0.96
C VAL A 251 27.16 -9.37 -1.93
N ASP A 252 27.62 -10.52 -1.48
CA ASP A 252 27.60 -11.75 -2.27
C ASP A 252 26.18 -12.35 -2.29
N ARG A 253 25.43 -12.16 -1.20
CA ARG A 253 24.09 -12.67 -1.00
C ARG A 253 23.16 -11.59 -0.52
N THR A 254 21.94 -11.53 -1.05
CA THR A 254 20.92 -10.58 -0.66
C THR A 254 19.52 -11.22 -0.66
N VAL A 255 18.51 -10.45 -0.27
CA VAL A 255 17.10 -10.81 -0.41
C VAL A 255 16.45 -9.79 -1.31
N TRP A 256 15.70 -10.26 -2.31
CA TRP A 256 14.80 -9.44 -3.07
C TRP A 256 13.37 -9.69 -2.61
N THR A 257 12.63 -8.63 -2.35
CA THR A 257 11.20 -8.71 -2.06
C THR A 257 10.42 -8.32 -3.31
N PHE A 258 9.76 -9.29 -3.90
CA PHE A 258 8.95 -9.14 -5.11
C PHE A 258 7.51 -8.83 -4.73
N TYR A 259 6.86 -7.93 -5.49
CA TYR A 259 5.50 -7.47 -5.23
C TYR A 259 4.58 -7.69 -6.41
N TRP A 260 3.38 -8.17 -6.13
CA TRP A 260 2.34 -8.33 -7.15
C TRP A 260 0.97 -8.01 -6.56
N ALA A 261 0.43 -6.85 -6.93
CA ALA A 261 -0.98 -6.54 -6.73
C ALA A 261 -1.79 -7.22 -7.85
N LEU A 262 -2.65 -8.17 -7.50
CA LEU A 262 -3.52 -8.82 -8.48
C LEU A 262 -4.71 -7.89 -8.76
N ALA A 263 -4.63 -7.09 -9.81
CA ALA A 263 -5.57 -6.01 -10.12
C ALA A 263 -6.29 -6.18 -11.47
N GLU A 264 -5.92 -7.19 -12.29
CA GLU A 264 -6.39 -7.35 -13.66
C GLU A 264 -7.84 -7.88 -13.77
N ALA A 265 -8.38 -8.46 -12.69
CA ALA A 265 -9.74 -8.96 -12.61
C ALA A 265 -10.42 -8.48 -11.31
N SER A 266 -11.67 -8.88 -11.09
CA SER A 266 -12.35 -8.54 -9.85
C SER A 266 -11.58 -9.07 -8.62
N PRO A 267 -11.63 -8.38 -7.46
CA PRO A 267 -10.96 -8.84 -6.25
C PRO A 267 -11.33 -10.26 -5.84
N ALA A 268 -12.57 -10.68 -6.08
CA ALA A 268 -13.03 -12.05 -5.78
C ALA A 268 -12.36 -13.07 -6.70
N ALA A 269 -12.31 -12.83 -8.01
CA ALA A 269 -11.65 -13.70 -8.98
C ALA A 269 -10.15 -13.81 -8.72
N ASN A 270 -9.50 -12.68 -8.44
CA ASN A 270 -8.08 -12.64 -8.13
C ASN A 270 -7.76 -13.36 -6.80
N ARG A 271 -8.63 -13.28 -5.78
CA ARG A 271 -8.49 -14.06 -4.53
C ARG A 271 -8.62 -15.56 -4.81
N ALA A 272 -9.58 -15.96 -5.61
CA ALA A 272 -9.75 -17.37 -5.98
C ALA A 272 -8.49 -17.89 -6.67
N LEU A 273 -7.97 -17.17 -7.67
CA LEU A 273 -6.72 -17.50 -8.35
C LEU A 273 -5.52 -17.59 -7.37
N LEU A 274 -5.40 -16.60 -6.47
CA LEU A 274 -4.32 -16.54 -5.49
C LEU A 274 -4.31 -17.75 -4.55
N LEU A 275 -5.50 -18.26 -4.17
CA LEU A 275 -5.65 -19.38 -3.27
C LEU A 275 -5.60 -20.73 -3.97
N GLU A 276 -6.11 -20.81 -5.22
CA GLU A 276 -6.15 -22.04 -6.02
C GLU A 276 -4.75 -22.51 -6.45
N LYS A 277 -3.92 -21.55 -6.90
CA LYS A 277 -2.60 -21.88 -7.44
C LYS A 277 -1.60 -22.18 -6.33
N ASP A 278 -0.77 -23.18 -6.57
CA ASP A 278 0.26 -23.63 -5.62
C ASP A 278 1.55 -22.79 -5.68
N TRP A 279 2.49 -23.13 -4.80
CA TRP A 279 3.80 -22.48 -4.73
C TRP A 279 4.58 -22.58 -6.05
N ARG A 280 4.49 -23.69 -6.77
CA ARG A 280 5.24 -23.91 -8.04
C ARG A 280 4.74 -22.96 -9.12
N TYR A 281 3.43 -22.81 -9.24
CA TYR A 281 2.83 -21.87 -10.18
C TYR A 281 3.33 -20.44 -9.95
N TRP A 282 3.27 -19.97 -8.70
CA TRP A 282 3.67 -18.60 -8.37
C TRP A 282 5.17 -18.39 -8.48
N SER A 283 5.99 -19.35 -8.06
CA SER A 283 7.46 -19.28 -8.21
C SER A 283 7.86 -19.20 -9.68
N GLU A 284 7.22 -20.00 -10.53
CA GLU A 284 7.49 -19.97 -11.98
C GLU A 284 7.07 -18.63 -12.61
N ALA A 285 5.92 -18.08 -12.21
CA ALA A 285 5.44 -16.79 -12.70
C ALA A 285 6.39 -15.64 -12.29
N ILE A 286 6.87 -15.63 -11.04
CA ILE A 286 7.85 -14.66 -10.52
C ILE A 286 9.16 -14.74 -11.30
N LEU A 287 9.73 -15.94 -11.42
CA LEU A 287 11.03 -16.12 -12.11
C LEU A 287 10.93 -15.71 -13.58
N ARG A 288 9.85 -16.05 -14.27
CA ARG A 288 9.60 -15.67 -15.66
C ARG A 288 9.52 -14.15 -15.85
N ASP A 289 8.91 -13.43 -14.91
CA ASP A 289 8.87 -11.97 -14.98
C ASP A 289 10.26 -11.37 -14.75
N LEU A 290 11.02 -11.88 -13.78
CA LEU A 290 12.37 -11.44 -13.50
C LEU A 290 13.38 -11.78 -14.62
N GLU A 291 13.18 -12.88 -15.35
CA GLU A 291 14.02 -13.25 -16.50
C GLU A 291 14.02 -12.20 -17.63
N ARG A 292 12.98 -11.38 -17.70
CA ARG A 292 12.90 -10.26 -18.67
C ARG A 292 14.04 -9.25 -18.50
N VAL A 293 14.54 -9.12 -17.30
CA VAL A 293 15.56 -8.12 -16.92
C VAL A 293 16.80 -8.75 -16.32
N HIS A 294 16.73 -9.99 -15.89
CA HIS A 294 17.81 -10.79 -15.32
C HIS A 294 17.79 -12.20 -15.92
N PRO A 295 18.36 -12.40 -17.11
CA PRO A 295 18.25 -13.69 -17.83
C PRO A 295 18.78 -14.91 -17.07
N ASP A 296 19.71 -14.71 -16.14
CA ASP A 296 20.33 -15.78 -15.33
C ASP A 296 19.74 -15.91 -13.91
N ILE A 297 18.62 -15.23 -13.61
CA ILE A 297 18.03 -15.17 -12.26
C ILE A 297 17.77 -16.55 -11.65
N ARG A 298 17.33 -17.53 -12.44
CA ARG A 298 17.07 -18.90 -11.97
C ARG A 298 18.29 -19.55 -11.35
N SER A 299 19.48 -19.27 -11.86
CA SER A 299 20.73 -19.80 -11.32
C SER A 299 21.26 -18.97 -10.13
N CYS A 300 20.65 -17.86 -9.83
CA CYS A 300 21.03 -16.97 -8.74
C CYS A 300 20.16 -17.14 -7.49
N VAL A 301 18.93 -17.64 -7.66
CA VAL A 301 17.95 -17.79 -6.58
C VAL A 301 18.00 -19.19 -5.98
N SER A 302 18.23 -19.31 -4.69
CA SER A 302 18.24 -20.59 -3.97
C SER A 302 16.94 -20.87 -3.21
N ARG A 303 16.14 -19.84 -2.90
CA ARG A 303 14.91 -19.98 -2.13
C ARG A 303 13.90 -18.88 -2.49
N ILE A 304 12.63 -19.26 -2.51
CA ILE A 304 11.49 -18.34 -2.70
C ILE A 304 10.46 -18.62 -1.60
N ASP A 305 10.25 -17.64 -0.74
CA ASP A 305 9.21 -17.66 0.29
C ASP A 305 8.04 -16.78 -0.16
N ILE A 306 6.86 -17.36 -0.35
CA ILE A 306 5.70 -16.67 -0.91
C ILE A 306 4.66 -16.44 0.19
N MET A 307 4.23 -15.20 0.35
CA MET A 307 3.10 -14.81 1.17
C MET A 307 1.91 -14.41 0.28
N ARG A 308 0.74 -15.00 0.54
CA ARG A 308 -0.52 -14.73 -0.16
C ARG A 308 -1.47 -13.99 0.77
N MET A 309 -1.88 -12.81 0.38
CA MET A 309 -2.75 -11.94 1.18
C MET A 309 -4.04 -11.66 0.39
N GLY A 310 -5.14 -12.31 0.77
CA GLY A 310 -6.42 -12.18 0.07
C GLY A 310 -7.10 -10.82 0.25
N HIS A 311 -6.75 -10.07 1.30
CA HIS A 311 -7.31 -8.77 1.65
C HIS A 311 -6.18 -7.85 2.13
N ALA A 312 -5.21 -7.58 1.27
CA ALA A 312 -3.98 -6.90 1.65
C ALA A 312 -4.17 -5.38 1.81
N MET A 313 -4.82 -4.74 0.86
CA MET A 313 -4.97 -3.28 0.83
C MET A 313 -6.41 -2.89 0.58
N ALA A 314 -6.89 -1.88 1.31
CA ALA A 314 -8.16 -1.23 1.00
C ALA A 314 -8.07 -0.52 -0.37
N ARG A 315 -9.11 -0.71 -1.20
CA ARG A 315 -9.21 -0.08 -2.52
C ARG A 315 -10.08 1.17 -2.43
N PRO A 316 -9.57 2.35 -2.80
CA PRO A 316 -10.35 3.56 -2.87
C PRO A 316 -11.17 3.59 -4.17
N VAL A 317 -12.23 2.76 -4.23
CA VAL A 317 -13.13 2.69 -5.40
C VAL A 317 -14.02 3.93 -5.52
N VAL A 318 -14.61 4.14 -6.69
CA VAL A 318 -15.51 5.27 -6.95
C VAL A 318 -16.62 5.35 -5.91
N GLY A 319 -16.78 6.52 -5.30
CA GLY A 319 -17.75 6.83 -4.25
C GLY A 319 -17.42 6.26 -2.87
N SER A 320 -16.19 5.77 -2.65
CA SER A 320 -15.78 5.24 -1.35
C SER A 320 -15.17 6.29 -0.42
N ILE A 321 -14.58 7.35 -0.95
CA ILE A 321 -13.89 8.38 -0.16
C ILE A 321 -14.86 9.14 0.73
N PHE A 322 -16.00 9.55 0.17
CA PHE A 322 -17.04 10.27 0.89
C PHE A 322 -18.22 9.38 1.33
N ASP A 323 -18.05 8.04 1.32
CA ASP A 323 -19.08 7.12 1.77
C ASP A 323 -19.51 7.42 3.21
N PRO A 324 -20.84 7.59 3.49
CA PRO A 324 -21.33 7.91 4.83
C PRO A 324 -20.91 6.88 5.90
N ARG A 325 -20.86 5.58 5.54
CA ARG A 325 -20.48 4.52 6.49
C ARG A 325 -19.00 4.61 6.89
N ARG A 326 -18.12 4.95 5.93
CA ARG A 326 -16.71 5.23 6.23
C ARG A 326 -16.59 6.41 7.20
N ARG A 327 -17.32 7.48 6.92
CA ARG A 327 -17.36 8.68 7.79
C ARG A 327 -17.92 8.37 9.17
N ASP A 328 -18.92 7.49 9.27
CA ASP A 328 -19.48 7.09 10.57
C ASP A 328 -18.46 6.28 11.40
N LEU A 329 -17.68 5.40 10.78
CA LEU A 329 -16.58 4.70 11.46
C LEU A 329 -15.51 5.70 11.96
N ALA A 330 -15.23 6.73 11.17
CA ALA A 330 -14.26 7.77 11.52
C ALA A 330 -14.74 8.72 12.62
N ARG A 331 -16.07 8.93 12.77
CA ARG A 331 -16.67 9.90 13.71
C ARG A 331 -16.49 9.59 15.19
N ARG A 332 -15.95 8.44 15.53
CA ARG A 332 -15.58 8.11 16.90
C ARG A 332 -16.76 8.28 17.88
N GLN A 333 -17.93 7.75 17.50
CA GLN A 333 -19.12 7.77 18.36
C GLN A 333 -19.16 6.53 19.25
N GLY A 334 -19.58 6.71 20.50
CA GLY A 334 -19.67 5.62 21.46
C GLY A 334 -18.30 5.19 22.01
N ARG A 335 -18.23 3.95 22.48
CA ARG A 335 -17.03 3.36 23.12
C ARG A 335 -16.48 2.15 22.35
N LEU A 336 -16.99 1.89 21.16
CA LEU A 336 -16.41 0.96 20.17
C LEU A 336 -15.88 1.80 19.01
N LEU A 337 -14.57 1.87 18.88
CA LEU A 337 -13.86 2.71 17.92
C LEU A 337 -13.05 1.88 16.95
N PHE A 338 -12.80 2.41 15.75
CA PHE A 338 -12.00 1.79 14.72
C PHE A 338 -10.67 2.55 14.55
N ALA A 339 -9.56 1.82 14.59
CA ALA A 339 -8.21 2.39 14.55
C ALA A 339 -7.32 1.64 13.56
N ASN A 340 -7.68 1.70 12.27
CA ASN A 340 -6.91 1.13 11.18
C ASN A 340 -7.01 2.01 9.92
N SER A 341 -6.13 1.77 8.97
CA SER A 341 -6.04 2.56 7.72
C SER A 341 -7.25 2.41 6.80
N ASP A 342 -8.02 1.31 6.90
CA ASP A 342 -9.21 1.08 6.09
C ASP A 342 -10.27 2.17 6.29
N VAL A 343 -10.33 2.74 7.51
CA VAL A 343 -11.24 3.84 7.85
C VAL A 343 -10.96 5.08 6.99
N SER A 344 -9.71 5.32 6.64
CA SER A 344 -9.29 6.35 5.70
C SER A 344 -9.43 5.90 4.24
N GLY A 345 -9.27 4.61 3.96
CA GLY A 345 -9.32 4.04 2.61
C GLY A 345 -7.97 3.97 1.92
N PHE A 346 -6.90 4.35 2.60
CA PHE A 346 -5.53 4.28 2.13
C PHE A 346 -4.69 3.42 3.06
N SER A 347 -4.08 2.37 2.54
CA SER A 347 -3.37 1.36 3.33
C SER A 347 -1.92 1.78 3.58
N ILE A 348 -1.72 2.95 4.19
CA ILE A 348 -0.41 3.49 4.58
C ILE A 348 -0.30 3.63 6.11
N PHE A 349 0.94 3.65 6.59
CA PHE A 349 1.25 3.70 8.03
C PHE A 349 0.72 4.97 8.70
N GLU A 350 0.85 6.11 8.04
CA GLU A 350 0.46 7.43 8.54
C GLU A 350 -1.05 7.49 8.85
N GLU A 351 -1.87 6.90 7.98
CA GLU A 351 -3.32 6.79 8.20
C GLU A 351 -3.64 5.89 9.40
N ALA A 352 -2.97 4.74 9.49
CA ALA A 352 -3.17 3.83 10.61
C ALA A 352 -2.76 4.46 11.94
N GLN A 353 -1.62 5.14 11.98
CA GLN A 353 -1.14 5.85 13.17
C GLN A 353 -2.10 6.97 13.59
N PHE A 354 -2.53 7.80 12.65
CA PHE A 354 -3.48 8.87 12.89
C PHE A 354 -4.78 8.34 13.51
N ARG A 355 -5.36 7.27 12.95
CA ARG A 355 -6.56 6.63 13.49
C ARG A 355 -6.33 6.04 14.88
N GLY A 356 -5.17 5.46 15.12
CA GLY A 356 -4.77 4.94 16.43
C GLY A 356 -4.72 6.02 17.50
N VAL A 357 -4.05 7.14 17.21
CA VAL A 357 -3.93 8.30 18.12
C VAL A 357 -5.33 8.87 18.41
N GLN A 358 -6.12 9.13 17.38
CA GLN A 358 -7.46 9.68 17.54
C GLN A 358 -8.40 8.79 18.36
N ALA A 359 -8.33 7.46 18.16
CA ALA A 359 -9.13 6.53 18.93
C ALA A 359 -8.72 6.54 20.41
N ALA A 360 -7.43 6.57 20.71
CA ALA A 360 -6.91 6.64 22.07
C ALA A 360 -7.33 7.93 22.78
N GLU A 361 -7.14 9.09 22.17
CA GLU A 361 -7.57 10.40 22.70
C GLU A 361 -9.07 10.41 22.97
N THR A 362 -9.88 9.92 22.03
CA THR A 362 -11.34 9.84 22.18
C THR A 362 -11.75 8.99 23.39
N ILE A 363 -11.05 7.89 23.70
CA ILE A 363 -11.35 7.08 24.89
C ILE A 363 -10.92 7.81 26.16
N LEU A 364 -9.73 8.43 26.16
CA LEU A 364 -9.25 9.18 27.34
C LEU A 364 -10.17 10.33 27.72
N ASP A 365 -10.72 11.04 26.76
CA ASP A 365 -11.69 12.14 26.99
C ASP A 365 -13.04 11.66 27.55
N ARG A 366 -13.32 10.34 27.51
CA ARG A 366 -14.62 9.75 27.92
C ARG A 366 -14.55 8.86 29.17
N LEU A 367 -13.35 8.65 29.68
CA LEU A 367 -13.12 7.96 30.94
C LEU A 367 -13.14 8.92 32.13
#